data_9ce41dd42c832a26f3a14245b53550f2
#
_entry.id   9ce41dd42c832a26f3a14245b53550f2
#
_cell.length_a   1.000
_cell.length_b   1.000
_cell.length_c   1.000
_cell.angle_alpha   90.00
_cell.angle_beta   90.00
_cell.angle_gamma   90.00
#
_symmetry.space_group_name_H-M   'P 1'
#
loop_
_entity.id
_entity.type
_entity.pdbx_description
1 polymer ?
#
loop_
_entity_poly.entity_id
_entity_poly.type
_entity_poly.pdbx_seq_one_letter_code
_entity_poly.pdbx_strand_id
1 'polypeptide(L)'
;VDRLPEPAESNTEALHFGSYIHKVLEDGVEAKTQDEMEQIAEGVKGTWNISKKYEGKDSICFRNFLEFNAGLEGSIATELVFQVPVREDITLNGVIDRVIKGKDGGYLVIDYKTSKREKSKVDLYQDSQLKGYVYAISKLYEVPIKNIVAAHYYPLTNNFVHVQYSVPQINAHVKNIVDEVWRIRKKKKPELKPSRNEFCNWCAYKGLCPEYNDPQTCTKKFEELKSKKKSSKNRK
;
A
#
# COMPACT_ATOMS: atom_id res chain seq x y z
N VAL A 1 -11.64 -20.86 11.05
CA VAL A 1 -12.38 -19.91 10.21
C VAL A 1 -12.04 -20.25 8.77
N ASP A 2 -12.97 -20.87 8.04
CA ASP A 2 -12.81 -21.14 6.61
C ASP A 2 -12.62 -19.80 5.90
N ARG A 3 -11.40 -19.55 5.39
CA ARG A 3 -11.14 -18.39 4.54
C ARG A 3 -11.98 -18.55 3.28
N LEU A 4 -12.66 -17.49 2.88
CA LEU A 4 -13.30 -17.45 1.57
C LEU A 4 -12.25 -17.84 0.52
N PRO A 5 -12.62 -18.65 -0.49
CA PRO A 5 -11.71 -18.92 -1.60
C PRO A 5 -11.37 -17.59 -2.27
N GLU A 6 -10.09 -17.41 -2.60
CA GLU A 6 -9.65 -16.23 -3.35
C GLU A 6 -10.39 -16.21 -4.69
N PRO A 7 -11.12 -15.13 -5.01
CA PRO A 7 -11.74 -15.00 -6.31
C PRO A 7 -10.68 -14.87 -7.39
N ALA A 8 -11.03 -15.18 -8.63
CA ALA A 8 -10.17 -14.92 -9.77
C ALA A 8 -9.81 -13.42 -9.81
N GLU A 9 -8.55 -13.14 -10.15
CA GLU A 9 -7.94 -11.81 -10.16
C GLU A 9 -8.87 -10.76 -10.79
N SER A 10 -9.22 -9.75 -10.02
CA SER A 10 -9.83 -8.53 -10.54
C SER A 10 -8.79 -7.81 -11.41
N ASN A 11 -9.24 -6.98 -12.37
CA ASN A 11 -8.40 -6.27 -13.33
C ASN A 11 -7.17 -5.60 -12.66
N THR A 12 -6.03 -6.26 -12.78
CA THR A 12 -4.81 -6.04 -11.99
C THR A 12 -3.75 -5.23 -12.73
N GLU A 13 -4.02 -4.76 -13.96
CA GLU A 13 -3.01 -4.06 -14.76
C GLU A 13 -2.39 -2.86 -14.07
N ALA A 14 -3.22 -2.02 -13.39
CA ALA A 14 -2.72 -0.88 -12.64
C ALA A 14 -1.93 -1.32 -11.41
N LEU A 15 -2.36 -2.40 -10.76
CA LEU A 15 -1.66 -2.99 -9.62
C LEU A 15 -0.31 -3.59 -10.05
N HIS A 16 -0.27 -4.33 -11.16
CA HIS A 16 0.97 -4.89 -11.70
C HIS A 16 1.96 -3.79 -12.06
N PHE A 17 1.50 -2.73 -12.73
CA PHE A 17 2.36 -1.58 -13.02
C PHE A 17 2.85 -0.90 -11.74
N GLY A 18 1.97 -0.69 -10.76
CA GLY A 18 2.33 -0.13 -9.45
C GLY A 18 3.41 -0.96 -8.76
N SER A 19 3.18 -2.28 -8.60
CA SER A 19 4.13 -3.19 -7.95
C SER A 19 5.48 -3.27 -8.68
N TYR A 20 5.44 -3.27 -10.03
CA TYR A 20 6.65 -3.23 -10.85
C TYR A 20 7.47 -1.96 -10.59
N ILE A 21 6.83 -0.77 -10.65
CA ILE A 21 7.51 0.49 -10.39
C ILE A 21 8.06 0.52 -8.96
N HIS A 22 7.28 0.15 -7.94
CA HIS A 22 7.78 0.10 -6.56
C HIS A 22 9.04 -0.76 -6.46
N LYS A 23 9.04 -1.97 -7.07
CA LYS A 23 10.21 -2.84 -7.03
C LYS A 23 11.44 -2.26 -7.72
N VAL A 24 11.25 -1.61 -8.86
CA VAL A 24 12.37 -0.96 -9.57
C VAL A 24 12.91 0.23 -8.77
N LEU A 25 12.06 1.03 -8.13
CA LEU A 25 12.51 2.16 -7.31
C LEU A 25 13.18 1.70 -6.00
N GLU A 26 12.71 0.59 -5.42
CA GLU A 26 13.37 -0.06 -4.27
C GLU A 26 14.80 -0.49 -4.62
N ASP A 27 14.93 -1.29 -5.69
CA ASP A 27 16.22 -1.84 -6.10
C ASP A 27 17.15 -0.77 -6.69
N GLY A 28 16.57 0.31 -7.25
CA GLY A 28 17.26 1.41 -7.93
C GLY A 28 17.62 2.58 -7.02
N VAL A 29 17.50 2.47 -5.69
CA VAL A 29 17.77 3.59 -4.77
C VAL A 29 19.20 4.13 -4.87
N GLU A 30 20.16 3.30 -5.24
CA GLU A 30 21.57 3.67 -5.43
C GLU A 30 21.91 3.98 -6.90
N ALA A 31 21.00 3.76 -7.83
CA ALA A 31 21.21 4.04 -9.26
C ALA A 31 21.45 5.54 -9.50
N LYS A 32 22.32 5.85 -10.43
CA LYS A 32 22.69 7.24 -10.81
C LYS A 32 22.34 7.57 -12.24
N THR A 33 22.07 6.58 -13.07
CA THR A 33 21.81 6.73 -14.50
C THR A 33 20.52 6.05 -14.93
N GLN A 34 19.96 6.52 -16.04
CA GLN A 34 18.78 5.91 -16.66
C GLN A 34 19.06 4.46 -17.07
N ASP A 35 20.24 4.20 -17.61
CA ASP A 35 20.65 2.83 -18.05
C ASP A 35 20.68 1.85 -16.89
N GLU A 36 21.18 2.27 -15.71
CA GLU A 36 21.14 1.45 -14.49
C GLU A 36 19.71 1.11 -14.06
N MET A 37 18.81 2.10 -14.09
CA MET A 37 17.39 1.88 -13.78
C MET A 37 16.73 0.92 -14.78
N GLU A 38 17.04 1.05 -16.06
CA GLU A 38 16.52 0.17 -17.12
C GLU A 38 17.04 -1.26 -17.00
N GLN A 39 18.30 -1.45 -16.62
CA GLN A 39 18.86 -2.77 -16.32
C GLN A 39 18.16 -3.45 -15.13
N ILE A 40 17.92 -2.70 -14.04
CA ILE A 40 17.16 -3.18 -12.89
C ILE A 40 15.73 -3.56 -13.32
N ALA A 41 15.10 -2.69 -14.08
CA ALA A 41 13.75 -2.90 -14.58
C ALA A 41 13.63 -4.17 -15.44
N GLU A 42 14.58 -4.40 -16.33
CA GLU A 42 14.60 -5.61 -17.18
C GLU A 42 14.77 -6.88 -16.34
N GLY A 43 15.59 -6.83 -15.28
CA GLY A 43 15.79 -7.95 -14.35
C GLY A 43 14.51 -8.38 -13.60
N VAL A 44 13.59 -7.46 -13.35
CA VAL A 44 12.37 -7.73 -12.57
C VAL A 44 11.08 -7.78 -13.41
N LYS A 45 11.11 -7.27 -14.64
CA LYS A 45 9.94 -7.09 -15.51
C LYS A 45 9.12 -8.36 -15.74
N GLY A 46 9.77 -9.51 -15.85
CA GLY A 46 9.12 -10.82 -16.07
C GLY A 46 8.22 -11.26 -14.92
N THR A 47 8.30 -10.63 -13.74
CA THR A 47 7.47 -10.94 -12.58
C THR A 47 6.04 -10.42 -12.72
N TRP A 48 5.84 -9.37 -13.50
CA TRP A 48 4.54 -8.72 -13.67
C TRP A 48 4.10 -8.65 -15.13
N ASN A 49 2.80 -8.82 -15.35
CA ASN A 49 2.21 -8.64 -16.68
C ASN A 49 1.90 -7.16 -16.91
N ILE A 50 2.84 -6.43 -17.50
CA ILE A 50 2.70 -5.00 -17.76
C ILE A 50 1.93 -4.77 -19.06
N SER A 51 0.78 -4.13 -18.96
CA SER A 51 -0.06 -3.81 -20.11
C SER A 51 0.59 -2.75 -21.01
N LYS A 52 0.40 -2.88 -22.33
CA LYS A 52 0.90 -1.92 -23.35
C LYS A 52 0.51 -0.46 -23.08
N LYS A 53 -0.61 -0.20 -22.37
CA LYS A 53 -1.01 1.18 -21.99
C LYS A 53 -0.03 1.88 -21.05
N TYR A 54 0.90 1.14 -20.46
CA TYR A 54 1.97 1.66 -19.59
C TYR A 54 3.33 1.76 -20.29
N GLU A 55 3.40 1.39 -21.58
CA GLU A 55 4.63 1.48 -22.36
C GLU A 55 5.21 2.91 -22.33
N GLY A 56 6.49 3.03 -22.05
CA GLY A 56 7.21 4.30 -21.89
C GLY A 56 6.95 5.10 -20.61
N LYS A 57 5.96 4.69 -19.79
CA LYS A 57 5.71 5.37 -18.50
C LYS A 57 6.72 4.99 -17.43
N ASP A 58 7.26 3.80 -17.52
CA ASP A 58 8.35 3.33 -16.66
C ASP A 58 9.60 4.19 -16.84
N SER A 59 10.05 4.44 -18.07
CA SER A 59 11.18 5.33 -18.35
C SER A 59 10.97 6.75 -17.83
N ILE A 60 9.72 7.25 -17.85
CA ILE A 60 9.38 8.55 -17.23
C ILE A 60 9.56 8.47 -15.72
N CYS A 61 9.05 7.40 -15.09
CA CYS A 61 9.19 7.19 -13.65
C CYS A 61 10.66 7.13 -13.23
N PHE A 62 11.50 6.41 -13.99
CA PHE A 62 12.93 6.24 -13.68
C PHE A 62 13.69 7.56 -13.76
N ARG A 63 13.50 8.32 -14.84
CA ARG A 63 14.12 9.65 -14.99
C ARG A 63 13.72 10.58 -13.84
N ASN A 64 12.43 10.68 -13.57
CA ASN A 64 11.92 11.53 -12.50
C ASN A 64 12.43 11.09 -11.13
N PHE A 65 12.52 9.76 -10.90
CA PHE A 65 13.06 9.23 -9.65
C PHE A 65 14.55 9.56 -9.47
N LEU A 66 15.36 9.45 -10.52
CA LEU A 66 16.78 9.81 -10.46
C LEU A 66 16.97 11.29 -10.09
N GLU A 67 16.19 12.19 -10.69
CA GLU A 67 16.19 13.61 -10.35
C GLU A 67 15.78 13.84 -8.89
N PHE A 68 14.68 13.25 -8.47
CA PHE A 68 14.19 13.32 -7.08
C PHE A 68 15.21 12.74 -6.09
N ASN A 69 15.76 11.58 -6.40
CA ASN A 69 16.68 10.84 -5.55
C ASN A 69 18.04 11.54 -5.38
N ALA A 70 18.49 12.29 -6.39
CA ALA A 70 19.77 13.02 -6.34
C ALA A 70 19.82 14.08 -5.21
N GLY A 71 18.65 14.58 -4.79
CA GLY A 71 18.51 15.52 -3.67
C GLY A 71 18.37 14.87 -2.28
N LEU A 72 18.33 13.53 -2.22
CA LEU A 72 18.08 12.81 -0.99
C LEU A 72 19.34 12.08 -0.50
N GLU A 73 19.66 12.27 0.77
CA GLU A 73 20.74 11.57 1.46
C GLU A 73 20.20 10.84 2.68
N GLY A 74 20.93 9.83 3.16
CA GLY A 74 20.64 9.16 4.43
C GLY A 74 19.49 8.15 4.38
N SER A 75 19.26 7.51 3.22
CA SER A 75 18.31 6.38 3.15
C SER A 75 18.75 5.30 4.13
N ILE A 76 17.86 4.92 5.05
CA ILE A 76 18.15 3.89 6.07
C ILE A 76 17.37 2.60 5.80
N ALA A 77 16.29 2.66 5.03
CA ALA A 77 15.55 1.49 4.61
C ALA A 77 14.72 1.77 3.36
N THR A 78 14.61 0.77 2.50
CA THR A 78 13.59 0.60 1.48
C THR A 78 12.72 -0.60 1.86
N GLU A 79 11.43 -0.60 1.54
CA GLU A 79 10.47 -1.66 1.89
C GLU A 79 10.56 -2.07 3.38
N LEU A 80 10.60 -1.07 4.27
CA LEU A 80 10.71 -1.30 5.71
C LEU A 80 9.46 -2.03 6.23
N VAL A 81 9.58 -3.32 6.47
CA VAL A 81 8.54 -4.11 7.14
C VAL A 81 8.49 -3.73 8.62
N PHE A 82 7.32 -3.38 9.12
CA PHE A 82 7.15 -3.03 10.52
C PHE A 82 6.01 -3.79 11.18
N GLN A 83 6.18 -3.99 12.48
CA GLN A 83 5.15 -4.50 13.37
C GLN A 83 5.29 -3.79 14.72
N VAL A 84 4.34 -2.91 15.04
CA VAL A 84 4.40 -2.11 16.25
C VAL A 84 3.12 -2.27 17.09
N PRO A 85 3.22 -2.39 18.42
CA PRO A 85 2.05 -2.47 19.27
C PRO A 85 1.30 -1.13 19.28
N VAL A 86 -0.01 -1.20 19.10
CA VAL A 86 -0.94 -0.09 19.29
C VAL A 86 -1.54 -0.16 20.69
N ARG A 87 -1.79 -1.38 21.12
CA ARG A 87 -2.27 -1.78 22.43
C ARG A 87 -1.75 -3.20 22.72
N GLU A 88 -1.87 -3.69 23.95
CA GLU A 88 -1.41 -5.01 24.36
C GLU A 88 -1.84 -6.15 23.41
N ASP A 89 -3.08 -6.07 22.92
CA ASP A 89 -3.70 -7.09 22.08
C ASP A 89 -3.95 -6.64 20.62
N ILE A 90 -3.43 -5.47 20.22
CA ILE A 90 -3.60 -4.89 18.89
C ILE A 90 -2.24 -4.44 18.35
N THR A 91 -1.88 -4.97 17.20
CA THR A 91 -0.64 -4.66 16.50
C THR A 91 -0.94 -4.01 15.15
N LEU A 92 -0.25 -2.92 14.85
CA LEU A 92 -0.21 -2.31 13.52
C LEU A 92 1.00 -2.87 12.77
N ASN A 93 0.76 -3.40 11.59
CA ASN A 93 1.81 -3.92 10.70
C ASN A 93 1.65 -3.34 9.29
N GLY A 94 2.74 -3.25 8.59
CA GLY A 94 2.77 -2.75 7.20
C GLY A 94 4.18 -2.72 6.64
N VAL A 95 4.30 -2.10 5.48
CA VAL A 95 5.56 -1.86 4.78
C VAL A 95 5.61 -0.40 4.41
N ILE A 96 6.76 0.25 4.61
CA ILE A 96 7.02 1.63 4.22
C ILE A 96 8.00 1.59 3.06
N ASP A 97 7.63 2.18 1.92
CA ASP A 97 8.43 2.08 0.70
C ASP A 97 9.84 2.65 0.91
N ARG A 98 9.98 3.79 1.59
CA ARG A 98 11.29 4.36 1.88
C ARG A 98 11.32 5.16 3.18
N VAL A 99 12.40 5.00 3.93
CA VAL A 99 12.68 5.78 5.14
C VAL A 99 14.06 6.42 5.02
N ILE A 100 14.11 7.72 5.26
CA ILE A 100 15.33 8.52 5.23
C ILE A 100 15.52 9.16 6.61
N LYS A 101 16.76 9.15 7.12
CA LYS A 101 17.14 9.87 8.33
C LYS A 101 17.99 11.07 7.93
N GLY A 102 17.49 12.25 8.20
CA GLY A 102 18.22 13.50 7.98
C GLY A 102 19.40 13.69 8.94
N LYS A 103 20.34 14.53 8.55
CA LYS A 103 21.51 14.89 9.37
C LYS A 103 21.14 15.59 10.69
N ASP A 104 19.97 16.22 10.72
CA ASP A 104 19.36 16.86 11.90
C ASP A 104 18.68 15.86 12.87
N GLY A 105 18.68 14.57 12.53
CA GLY A 105 18.02 13.50 13.29
C GLY A 105 16.52 13.38 13.01
N GLY A 106 15.96 14.18 12.10
CA GLY A 106 14.60 14.02 11.60
C GLY A 106 14.44 12.81 10.67
N TYR A 107 13.21 12.39 10.46
CA TYR A 107 12.86 11.27 9.57
C TYR A 107 11.92 11.73 8.48
N LEU A 108 12.16 11.24 7.26
CA LEU A 108 11.25 11.36 6.13
C LEU A 108 10.76 9.97 5.73
N VAL A 109 9.44 9.80 5.73
CA VAL A 109 8.77 8.58 5.27
C VAL A 109 8.14 8.86 3.92
N ILE A 110 8.47 8.08 2.93
CA ILE A 110 7.97 8.25 1.57
C ILE A 110 7.18 7.01 1.17
N ASP A 111 6.01 7.26 0.60
CA ASP A 111 5.15 6.26 -0.03
C ASP A 111 5.03 6.62 -1.51
N TYR A 112 5.40 5.68 -2.40
CA TYR A 112 5.38 5.86 -3.84
C TYR A 112 3.97 5.64 -4.40
N LYS A 113 3.50 6.53 -5.25
CA LYS A 113 2.17 6.47 -5.85
C LYS A 113 2.23 6.56 -7.38
N THR A 114 1.87 5.47 -8.06
CA THR A 114 1.82 5.41 -9.53
C THR A 114 0.48 5.89 -10.11
N SER A 115 -0.42 6.41 -9.26
CA SER A 115 -1.68 6.99 -9.70
C SER A 115 -1.47 8.31 -10.45
N LYS A 116 -2.32 8.57 -11.46
CA LYS A 116 -2.35 9.86 -12.15
C LYS A 116 -2.98 10.98 -11.31
N ARG A 117 -3.87 10.60 -10.38
CA ARG A 117 -4.52 11.55 -9.47
C ARG A 117 -3.68 11.70 -8.23
N GLU A 118 -3.11 12.86 -8.07
CA GLU A 118 -2.34 13.24 -6.90
C GLU A 118 -3.25 13.70 -5.77
N LYS A 119 -2.89 13.36 -4.56
CA LYS A 119 -3.55 13.89 -3.38
C LYS A 119 -2.98 15.27 -3.04
N SER A 120 -3.84 16.19 -2.67
CA SER A 120 -3.42 17.48 -2.13
C SER A 120 -2.83 17.33 -0.72
N LYS A 121 -2.14 18.36 -0.26
CA LYS A 121 -1.67 18.43 1.14
C LYS A 121 -2.82 18.26 2.15
N VAL A 122 -4.00 18.79 1.83
CA VAL A 122 -5.20 18.64 2.67
C VAL A 122 -5.65 17.17 2.73
N ASP A 123 -5.62 16.47 1.60
CA ASP A 123 -5.94 15.04 1.56
C ASP A 123 -4.94 14.21 2.39
N LEU A 124 -3.65 14.58 2.35
CA LEU A 124 -2.63 13.89 3.13
C LEU A 124 -2.86 14.02 4.63
N TYR A 125 -3.38 15.15 5.11
CA TYR A 125 -3.74 15.28 6.54
C TYR A 125 -4.82 14.27 6.99
N GLN A 126 -5.60 13.73 6.07
CA GLN A 126 -6.59 12.69 6.34
C GLN A 126 -6.07 11.27 6.04
N ASP A 127 -4.88 11.15 5.47
CA ASP A 127 -4.33 9.88 5.04
C ASP A 127 -4.01 8.96 6.22
N SER A 128 -4.72 7.83 6.30
CA SER A 128 -4.57 6.84 7.38
C SER A 128 -3.26 6.04 7.26
N GLN A 129 -2.78 5.81 6.03
CA GLN A 129 -1.55 5.08 5.77
C GLN A 129 -0.35 5.87 6.27
N LEU A 130 -0.23 7.14 5.88
CA LEU A 130 0.85 8.01 6.33
C LEU A 130 0.85 8.23 7.85
N LYS A 131 -0.34 8.38 8.48
CA LYS A 131 -0.44 8.46 9.94
C LYS A 131 0.06 7.18 10.62
N GLY A 132 -0.27 6.02 10.05
CA GLY A 132 0.22 4.73 10.53
C GLY A 132 1.74 4.62 10.42
N TYR A 133 2.32 5.09 9.32
CA TYR A 133 3.77 5.11 9.11
C TYR A 133 4.48 6.02 10.11
N VAL A 134 3.97 7.23 10.34
CA VAL A 134 4.52 8.16 11.34
C VAL A 134 4.47 7.55 12.73
N TYR A 135 3.37 6.90 13.10
CA TYR A 135 3.28 6.18 14.36
C TYR A 135 4.32 5.05 14.44
N ALA A 136 4.46 4.25 13.39
CA ALA A 136 5.40 3.14 13.34
C ALA A 136 6.85 3.63 13.51
N ILE A 137 7.27 4.64 12.76
CA ILE A 137 8.63 5.21 12.85
C ILE A 137 8.89 5.81 14.23
N SER A 138 7.90 6.51 14.81
CA SER A 138 8.03 7.05 16.17
C SER A 138 8.27 5.95 17.21
N LYS A 139 7.68 4.76 17.01
CA LYS A 139 7.86 3.61 17.92
C LYS A 139 9.15 2.85 17.67
N LEU A 140 9.49 2.59 16.40
CA LEU A 140 10.66 1.80 16.04
C LEU A 140 11.98 2.50 16.36
N TYR A 141 12.03 3.81 16.15
CA TYR A 141 13.26 4.60 16.32
C TYR A 141 13.22 5.53 17.54
N GLU A 142 12.17 5.43 18.36
CA GLU A 142 11.98 6.22 19.58
C GLU A 142 12.09 7.74 19.34
N VAL A 143 11.63 8.19 18.16
CA VAL A 143 11.73 9.57 17.71
C VAL A 143 10.41 10.33 17.93
N PRO A 144 10.47 11.60 18.38
CA PRO A 144 9.26 12.41 18.53
C PRO A 144 8.52 12.61 17.21
N ILE A 145 7.19 12.51 17.23
CA ILE A 145 6.32 12.66 16.04
C ILE A 145 6.63 13.95 15.27
N LYS A 146 6.93 15.04 15.98
CA LYS A 146 7.28 16.35 15.38
C LYS A 146 8.55 16.31 14.52
N ASN A 147 9.37 15.29 14.64
CA ASN A 147 10.61 15.11 13.88
C ASN A 147 10.41 14.18 12.69
N ILE A 148 9.16 13.82 12.36
CA ILE A 148 8.83 12.91 11.25
C ILE A 148 7.98 13.66 10.23
N VAL A 149 8.46 13.69 8.99
CA VAL A 149 7.72 14.16 7.82
C VAL A 149 7.25 12.94 7.04
N ALA A 150 6.01 12.95 6.59
CA ALA A 150 5.45 11.90 5.75
C ALA A 150 5.05 12.46 4.39
N ALA A 151 5.27 11.69 3.33
CA ALA A 151 5.09 12.16 1.98
C ALA A 151 4.54 11.09 1.03
N HIS A 152 3.81 11.53 0.01
CA HIS A 152 3.64 10.80 -1.23
C HIS A 152 4.59 11.36 -2.29
N TYR A 153 5.27 10.46 -2.98
CA TYR A 153 6.01 10.79 -4.19
C TYR A 153 5.34 10.13 -5.40
N TYR A 154 5.11 10.92 -6.44
CA TYR A 154 4.45 10.53 -7.68
C TYR A 154 5.46 10.48 -8.82
N PRO A 155 6.12 9.33 -9.10
CA PRO A 155 7.18 9.26 -10.09
C PRO A 155 6.71 9.54 -11.52
N LEU A 156 5.42 9.36 -11.85
CA LEU A 156 4.87 9.71 -13.17
C LEU A 156 4.87 11.21 -13.46
N THR A 157 4.78 12.05 -12.44
CA THR A 157 4.63 13.50 -12.56
C THR A 157 5.75 14.28 -11.89
N ASN A 158 6.70 13.58 -11.26
CA ASN A 158 7.77 14.13 -10.43
C ASN A 158 7.24 15.05 -9.31
N ASN A 159 6.06 14.73 -8.76
CA ASN A 159 5.49 15.55 -7.72
C ASN A 159 5.72 14.93 -6.33
N PHE A 160 6.06 15.79 -5.36
CA PHE A 160 6.33 15.42 -3.98
C PHE A 160 5.44 16.24 -3.06
N VAL A 161 4.46 15.55 -2.44
CA VAL A 161 3.52 16.18 -1.50
C VAL A 161 3.78 15.65 -0.10
N HIS A 162 4.05 16.54 0.84
CA HIS A 162 4.44 16.16 2.20
C HIS A 162 3.63 16.86 3.28
N VAL A 163 3.54 16.21 4.43
CA VAL A 163 2.87 16.70 5.63
C VAL A 163 3.67 16.35 6.88
N GLN A 164 3.45 17.12 7.92
CA GLN A 164 3.91 16.82 9.27
C GLN A 164 2.69 16.77 10.19
N TYR A 165 2.53 15.68 10.92
CA TYR A 165 1.40 15.49 11.81
C TYR A 165 1.74 15.97 13.22
N SER A 166 0.73 16.48 13.91
CA SER A 166 0.82 16.76 15.35
C SER A 166 0.59 15.49 16.17
N VAL A 167 1.08 15.47 17.40
CA VAL A 167 0.84 14.38 18.35
C VAL A 167 -0.67 14.09 18.54
N PRO A 168 -1.56 15.10 18.70
CA PRO A 168 -3.00 14.85 18.80
C PRO A 168 -3.57 14.15 17.56
N GLN A 169 -3.12 14.49 16.35
CA GLN A 169 -3.60 13.83 15.12
C GLN A 169 -3.22 12.35 15.06
N ILE A 170 -1.99 12.01 15.46
CA ILE A 170 -1.55 10.61 15.51
C ILE A 170 -2.27 9.85 16.63
N ASN A 171 -2.42 10.44 17.82
CA ASN A 171 -3.15 9.81 18.92
C ASN A 171 -4.64 9.55 18.57
N ALA A 172 -5.29 10.50 17.90
CA ALA A 172 -6.64 10.32 17.40
C ALA A 172 -6.74 9.19 16.39
N HIS A 173 -5.76 9.08 15.47
CA HIS A 173 -5.70 7.98 14.51
C HIS A 173 -5.53 6.62 15.19
N VAL A 174 -4.62 6.52 16.14
CA VAL A 174 -4.40 5.30 16.95
C VAL A 174 -5.66 4.91 17.71
N LYS A 175 -6.33 5.88 18.35
CA LYS A 175 -7.60 5.63 19.02
C LYS A 175 -8.66 5.10 18.07
N ASN A 176 -8.79 5.67 16.87
CA ASN A 176 -9.75 5.21 15.87
C ASN A 176 -9.47 3.75 15.43
N ILE A 177 -8.20 3.34 15.28
CA ILE A 177 -7.84 1.95 15.00
C ILE A 177 -8.33 1.04 16.13
N VAL A 178 -8.06 1.40 17.37
CA VAL A 178 -8.49 0.62 18.55
C VAL A 178 -10.01 0.50 18.59
N ASP A 179 -10.71 1.60 18.46
CA ASP A 179 -12.17 1.65 18.49
C ASP A 179 -12.79 0.78 17.38
N GLU A 180 -12.22 0.82 16.17
CA GLU A 180 -12.69 0.01 15.04
C GLU A 180 -12.44 -1.48 15.26
N VAL A 181 -11.26 -1.87 15.75
CA VAL A 181 -10.96 -3.27 16.10
C VAL A 181 -11.95 -3.79 17.14
N TRP A 182 -12.23 -3.01 18.18
CA TRP A 182 -13.22 -3.39 19.19
C TRP A 182 -14.64 -3.46 18.64
N ARG A 183 -15.01 -2.52 17.76
CA ARG A 183 -16.30 -2.55 17.08
C ARG A 183 -16.49 -3.84 16.28
N ILE A 184 -15.45 -4.29 15.58
CA ILE A 184 -15.46 -5.52 14.80
C ILE A 184 -15.51 -6.74 15.73
N ARG A 185 -14.69 -6.78 16.76
CA ARG A 185 -14.62 -7.92 17.71
C ARG A 185 -15.91 -8.15 18.49
N LYS A 186 -16.63 -7.08 18.81
CA LYS A 186 -17.92 -7.16 19.52
C LYS A 186 -19.07 -7.66 18.64
N LYS A 187 -18.96 -7.53 17.33
CA LYS A 187 -20.01 -7.98 16.41
C LYS A 187 -19.96 -9.49 16.22
N LYS A 188 -21.12 -10.14 16.32
CA LYS A 188 -21.30 -11.52 15.88
C LYS A 188 -21.20 -11.56 14.34
N LYS A 189 -20.71 -12.68 13.76
CA LYS A 189 -20.57 -12.84 12.30
C LYS A 189 -21.83 -12.43 11.50
N PRO A 190 -23.09 -12.76 11.90
CA PRO A 190 -24.27 -12.33 11.17
C PRO A 190 -24.54 -10.81 11.16
N GLU A 191 -23.89 -10.07 12.07
CA GLU A 191 -24.04 -8.59 12.18
C GLU A 191 -23.06 -7.83 11.30
N LEU A 192 -22.06 -8.53 10.72
CA LEU A 192 -21.12 -7.98 9.76
C LEU A 192 -21.76 -8.01 8.37
N LYS A 193 -22.35 -6.89 7.98
CA LYS A 193 -22.97 -6.73 6.65
C LYS A 193 -22.02 -5.99 5.73
N PRO A 194 -21.91 -6.40 4.45
CA PRO A 194 -21.21 -5.62 3.46
C PRO A 194 -21.94 -4.28 3.25
N SER A 195 -21.20 -3.24 2.89
CA SER A 195 -21.75 -1.95 2.52
C SER A 195 -21.23 -1.52 1.16
N ARG A 196 -22.10 -0.98 0.31
CA ARG A 196 -21.70 -0.45 -1.00
C ARG A 196 -20.86 0.80 -0.83
N ASN A 197 -19.77 0.88 -1.58
CA ASN A 197 -18.90 2.05 -1.66
C ASN A 197 -18.20 2.09 -3.03
N GLU A 198 -17.40 3.11 -3.27
CA GLU A 198 -16.66 3.30 -4.53
C GLU A 198 -15.70 2.15 -4.87
N PHE A 199 -15.13 1.48 -3.87
CA PHE A 199 -14.20 0.38 -4.06
C PHE A 199 -14.87 -0.93 -4.50
N CYS A 200 -16.20 -1.02 -4.47
CA CYS A 200 -16.92 -2.21 -4.89
C CYS A 200 -16.70 -2.57 -6.36
N ASN A 201 -16.32 -1.62 -7.21
CA ASN A 201 -16.02 -1.89 -8.61
C ASN A 201 -14.73 -2.70 -8.81
N TRP A 202 -13.82 -2.63 -7.85
CA TRP A 202 -12.55 -3.37 -7.81
C TRP A 202 -12.56 -4.53 -6.82
N CYS A 203 -13.68 -4.74 -6.14
CA CYS A 203 -13.79 -5.80 -5.13
C CYS A 203 -13.80 -7.17 -5.79
N ALA A 204 -12.79 -7.96 -5.51
CA ALA A 204 -12.67 -9.34 -5.99
C ALA A 204 -13.84 -10.24 -5.56
N TYR A 205 -14.49 -9.90 -4.45
CA TYR A 205 -15.66 -10.61 -3.93
C TYR A 205 -17.00 -10.08 -4.45
N LYS A 206 -17.04 -9.11 -5.38
CA LYS A 206 -18.27 -8.54 -5.92
C LYS A 206 -19.25 -9.61 -6.43
N GLY A 207 -18.71 -10.65 -7.09
CA GLY A 207 -19.51 -11.77 -7.58
C GLY A 207 -20.15 -12.66 -6.51
N LEU A 208 -19.66 -12.59 -5.27
CA LEU A 208 -20.17 -13.31 -4.10
C LEU A 208 -20.94 -12.42 -3.13
N CYS A 209 -20.95 -11.11 -3.39
CA CYS A 209 -21.49 -10.13 -2.45
C CYS A 209 -23.03 -10.08 -2.54
N PRO A 210 -23.74 -10.25 -1.43
CA PRO A 210 -25.20 -10.19 -1.40
C PRO A 210 -25.77 -8.79 -1.70
N GLU A 211 -24.93 -7.75 -1.66
CA GLU A 211 -25.32 -6.39 -2.09
C GLU A 211 -25.42 -6.25 -3.62
N TYR A 212 -24.86 -7.19 -4.39
CA TYR A 212 -24.82 -7.17 -5.85
C TYR A 212 -25.48 -8.39 -6.50
N ASN A 213 -25.72 -9.46 -5.76
CA ASN A 213 -26.25 -10.70 -6.30
C ASN A 213 -27.32 -11.23 -5.36
N ASP A 214 -28.27 -12.00 -5.91
CA ASP A 214 -29.23 -12.74 -5.11
C ASP A 214 -28.53 -13.88 -4.33
N PRO A 215 -29.15 -14.38 -3.23
CA PRO A 215 -28.55 -15.42 -2.39
C PRO A 215 -28.24 -16.72 -3.13
N GLN A 216 -29.03 -17.11 -4.14
CA GLN A 216 -28.82 -18.34 -4.89
C GLN A 216 -27.58 -18.23 -5.77
N THR A 217 -27.40 -17.10 -6.46
CA THR A 217 -26.20 -16.77 -7.25
C THR A 217 -24.94 -16.74 -6.37
N CYS A 218 -25.03 -16.13 -5.18
CA CYS A 218 -23.92 -16.11 -4.23
C CYS A 218 -23.52 -17.53 -3.81
N THR A 219 -24.49 -18.37 -3.45
CA THR A 219 -24.25 -19.75 -3.02
C THR A 219 -23.63 -20.58 -4.15
N LYS A 220 -24.18 -20.51 -5.36
CA LYS A 220 -23.67 -21.24 -6.53
C LYS A 220 -22.21 -20.89 -6.83
N LYS A 221 -21.89 -19.60 -6.91
CA LYS A 221 -20.51 -19.14 -7.15
C LYS A 221 -19.54 -19.54 -6.02
N PHE A 222 -20.01 -19.54 -4.79
CA PHE A 222 -19.21 -19.98 -3.65
C PHE A 222 -18.83 -21.47 -3.74
N GLU A 223 -19.78 -22.34 -4.09
CA GLU A 223 -19.53 -23.76 -4.29
C GLU A 223 -18.61 -24.05 -5.49
N GLU A 224 -18.76 -23.31 -6.59
CA GLU A 224 -17.85 -23.37 -7.75
C GLU A 224 -16.40 -23.03 -7.38
N LEU A 225 -16.19 -22.02 -6.55
CA LEU A 225 -14.85 -21.64 -6.10
C LEU A 225 -14.26 -22.69 -5.14
N LYS A 226 -15.07 -23.28 -4.26
CA LYS A 226 -14.63 -24.37 -3.38
C LYS A 226 -14.21 -25.61 -4.18
N SER A 227 -14.93 -25.98 -5.22
CA SER A 227 -14.61 -27.13 -6.05
C SER A 227 -13.31 -26.95 -6.82
N LYS A 228 -13.07 -25.76 -7.37
CA LYS A 228 -11.80 -25.41 -8.06
C LYS A 228 -10.60 -25.53 -7.12
N LYS A 229 -10.72 -25.09 -5.87
CA LYS A 229 -9.65 -25.17 -4.86
C LYS A 229 -9.32 -26.61 -4.46
N LYS A 230 -10.30 -27.51 -4.44
CA LYS A 230 -10.07 -28.95 -4.18
C LYS A 230 -9.33 -29.61 -5.34
N SER A 231 -9.67 -29.28 -6.60
CA SER A 231 -9.02 -29.86 -7.77
C SER A 231 -7.56 -29.39 -7.95
N SER A 232 -7.23 -28.18 -7.54
CA SER A 232 -5.85 -27.65 -7.59
C SER A 232 -4.92 -28.24 -6.51
N LYS A 233 -5.47 -28.65 -5.35
CA LYS A 233 -4.70 -29.33 -4.30
C LYS A 233 -4.39 -30.79 -4.61
N ASN A 234 -5.19 -31.45 -5.45
CA ASN A 234 -4.97 -32.84 -5.85
C ASN A 234 -4.02 -33.00 -7.05
N ARG A 235 -3.48 -31.89 -7.60
CA ARG A 235 -2.50 -31.87 -8.70
C ARG A 235 -1.08 -31.51 -8.28
N LYS A 236 -0.85 -31.35 -7.00
CA LYS A 236 0.48 -31.23 -6.37
C LYS A 236 0.77 -32.46 -5.53
#